data_71238ffcfec7cadca242f9c1a1997418
#
_entry.id   71238ffcfec7cadca242f9c1a1997418
#
_cell.length_a   1.000
_cell.length_b   1.000
_cell.length_c   1.000
_cell.angle_alpha   90.00
_cell.angle_beta   90.00
_cell.angle_gamma   90.00
#
_symmetry.space_group_name_H-M   'P 1'
#
loop_
_entity.id
_entity.type
_entity.pdbx_description
1 polymer ?
#
loop_
_entity_poly.entity_id
_entity_poly.type
_entity_poly.pdbx_seq_one_letter_code
_entity_poly.pdbx_strand_id
1 'polypeptide(L)'
;LTPEQKKVYEQMKKAAIAVLNGKVTTTMTVLTQLMRLHQITCGYVAADDGTTQQVESNRLNELMSVLEDTDGKVIIWANYQMSVSEIMQALTKKYGANSFVHYYGLTPQEDRQDYIRKFQNDPECRFIIGTPQTGGYGITLTQANTVIYYSNGYDLEKRLQSEDRAHRIGQKKTVTYIDLIAEDTIDEKIVEALRKKINIASEV
;
A
#
# COMPACT_ATOMS: atom_id res chain seq x y z
N LEU A 1 -13.45 5.22 7.79
CA LEU A 1 -13.79 3.85 8.20
C LEU A 1 -15.29 3.58 8.09
N THR A 2 -15.66 2.35 7.70
CA THR A 2 -17.06 1.89 7.84
C THR A 2 -17.44 1.81 9.33
N PRO A 3 -18.76 1.77 9.68
CA PRO A 3 -19.19 1.61 11.08
C PRO A 3 -18.63 0.35 11.74
N GLU A 4 -18.55 -0.76 11.00
CA GLU A 4 -17.96 -2.01 11.47
C GLU A 4 -16.46 -1.88 11.70
N GLN A 5 -15.72 -1.32 10.74
CA GLN A 5 -14.29 -1.04 10.92
C GLN A 5 -14.03 -0.15 12.12
N LYS A 6 -14.83 0.92 12.30
CA LYS A 6 -14.67 1.87 13.41
C LYS A 6 -14.83 1.15 14.75
N LYS A 7 -15.83 0.28 14.88
CA LYS A 7 -16.05 -0.51 16.09
C LYS A 7 -14.83 -1.41 16.40
N VAL A 8 -14.36 -2.16 15.43
CA VAL A 8 -13.21 -3.07 15.59
C VAL A 8 -11.93 -2.27 15.87
N TYR A 9 -11.74 -1.16 15.16
CA TYR A 9 -10.60 -0.27 15.35
C TYR A 9 -10.53 0.31 16.76
N GLU A 10 -11.64 0.84 17.29
CA GLU A 10 -11.69 1.39 18.65
C GLU A 10 -11.51 0.32 19.73
N GLN A 11 -12.02 -0.89 19.52
CA GLN A 11 -11.76 -2.01 20.43
C GLN A 11 -10.27 -2.36 20.47
N MET A 12 -9.64 -2.49 19.30
CA MET A 12 -8.21 -2.77 19.19
C MET A 12 -7.36 -1.64 19.79
N LYS A 13 -7.74 -0.38 19.56
CA LYS A 13 -7.05 0.79 20.11
C LYS A 13 -7.11 0.82 21.63
N LYS A 14 -8.26 0.51 22.23
CA LYS A 14 -8.41 0.38 23.70
C LYS A 14 -7.55 -0.74 24.25
N ALA A 15 -7.54 -1.90 23.61
CA ALA A 15 -6.70 -3.02 23.99
C ALA A 15 -5.20 -2.66 23.88
N ALA A 16 -4.79 -1.99 22.81
CA ALA A 16 -3.42 -1.52 22.63
C ALA A 16 -3.01 -0.54 23.74
N ILE A 17 -3.85 0.43 24.11
CA ILE A 17 -3.61 1.37 25.20
C ILE A 17 -3.49 0.64 26.54
N ALA A 18 -4.35 -0.35 26.81
CA ALA A 18 -4.29 -1.14 28.02
C ALA A 18 -2.97 -1.93 28.15
N VAL A 19 -2.49 -2.49 27.04
CA VAL A 19 -1.17 -3.17 26.98
C VAL A 19 -0.04 -2.18 27.23
N LEU A 20 -0.08 -0.98 26.65
CA LEU A 20 0.93 0.06 26.81
C LEU A 20 0.97 0.62 28.25
N ASN A 21 -0.17 0.71 28.92
CA ASN A 21 -0.28 1.16 30.30
C ASN A 21 0.08 0.06 31.33
N GLY A 22 0.21 -1.20 30.90
CA GLY A 22 0.71 -2.29 31.70
C GLY A 22 2.23 -2.16 31.97
N LYS A 23 2.72 -2.63 33.11
CA LYS A 23 4.11 -2.46 33.55
C LYS A 23 5.17 -3.22 32.70
N VAL A 24 4.77 -4.01 31.71
CA VAL A 24 5.69 -4.78 30.86
C VAL A 24 5.29 -4.59 29.39
N THR A 25 5.84 -3.55 28.78
CA THR A 25 5.61 -3.28 27.35
C THR A 25 6.95 -3.34 26.63
N THR A 26 7.09 -4.30 25.70
CA THR A 26 8.25 -4.37 24.80
C THR A 26 7.98 -3.58 23.54
N THR A 27 9.04 -3.09 22.87
CA THR A 27 8.95 -2.44 21.57
C THR A 27 8.22 -3.34 20.55
N MET A 28 8.47 -4.66 20.60
CA MET A 28 7.80 -5.64 19.73
C MET A 28 6.27 -5.65 19.93
N THR A 29 5.81 -5.56 21.19
CA THR A 29 4.37 -5.49 21.50
C THR A 29 3.73 -4.23 20.93
N VAL A 30 4.40 -3.08 21.04
CA VAL A 30 3.93 -1.80 20.48
C VAL A 30 3.80 -1.89 18.96
N LEU A 31 4.84 -2.37 18.28
CA LEU A 31 4.85 -2.54 16.83
C LEU A 31 3.74 -3.47 16.34
N THR A 32 3.51 -4.58 17.06
CA THR A 32 2.44 -5.52 16.74
C THR A 32 1.06 -4.85 16.84
N GLN A 33 0.81 -4.06 17.87
CA GLN A 33 -0.46 -3.34 18.03
C GLN A 33 -0.68 -2.28 16.93
N LEU A 34 0.36 -1.52 16.59
CA LEU A 34 0.29 -0.54 15.49
C LEU A 34 0.02 -1.24 14.15
N MET A 35 0.66 -2.38 13.90
CA MET A 35 0.43 -3.17 12.70
C MET A 35 -1.01 -3.68 12.62
N ARG A 36 -1.60 -4.15 13.72
CA ARG A 36 -2.99 -4.60 13.78
C ARG A 36 -3.98 -3.46 13.50
N LEU A 37 -3.75 -2.28 14.08
CA LEU A 37 -4.56 -1.09 13.79
C LEU A 37 -4.50 -0.73 12.30
N HIS A 38 -3.33 -0.79 11.71
CA HIS A 38 -3.14 -0.53 10.28
C HIS A 38 -3.80 -1.61 9.39
N GLN A 39 -3.78 -2.88 9.79
CA GLN A 39 -4.49 -3.96 9.09
C GLN A 39 -6.00 -3.72 9.07
N ILE A 40 -6.57 -3.26 10.19
CA ILE A 40 -8.00 -2.93 10.26
C ILE A 40 -8.36 -1.82 9.27
N THR A 41 -7.53 -0.79 9.11
CA THR A 41 -7.76 0.26 8.11
C THR A 41 -7.71 -0.28 6.68
N CYS A 42 -6.99 -1.38 6.45
CA CYS A 42 -6.92 -2.09 5.18
C CYS A 42 -8.03 -3.13 4.96
N GLY A 43 -8.97 -3.30 5.91
CA GLY A 43 -10.14 -4.17 5.76
C GLY A 43 -9.97 -5.59 6.27
N TYR A 44 -9.02 -5.86 7.19
CA TYR A 44 -8.88 -7.18 7.80
C TYR A 44 -8.24 -7.13 9.18
N VAL A 45 -8.42 -8.21 9.94
CA VAL A 45 -7.79 -8.43 11.24
C VAL A 45 -7.04 -9.75 11.19
N ALA A 46 -5.76 -9.72 11.55
CA ALA A 46 -4.99 -10.94 11.78
C ALA A 46 -5.09 -11.35 13.24
N ALA A 47 -5.52 -12.58 13.50
CA ALA A 47 -5.55 -13.17 14.83
C ALA A 47 -4.20 -13.79 15.23
N ASP A 48 -4.01 -14.06 16.52
CA ASP A 48 -2.77 -14.64 17.07
C ASP A 48 -2.49 -16.06 16.58
N ASP A 49 -3.55 -16.78 16.20
CA ASP A 49 -3.47 -18.14 15.64
C ASP A 49 -3.11 -18.16 14.12
N GLY A 50 -2.83 -16.99 13.53
CA GLY A 50 -2.51 -16.84 12.12
C GLY A 50 -3.73 -16.76 11.19
N THR A 51 -4.95 -16.88 11.73
CA THR A 51 -6.16 -16.69 10.93
C THR A 51 -6.39 -15.22 10.62
N THR A 52 -7.08 -14.95 9.51
CA THR A 52 -7.40 -13.59 9.10
C THR A 52 -8.90 -13.48 8.88
N GLN A 53 -9.49 -12.45 9.46
CA GLN A 53 -10.90 -12.11 9.30
C GLN A 53 -11.03 -10.84 8.47
N GLN A 54 -11.86 -10.88 7.44
CA GLN A 54 -12.23 -9.67 6.69
C GLN A 54 -13.15 -8.78 7.51
N VAL A 55 -12.95 -7.46 7.37
CA VAL A 55 -13.80 -6.42 7.91
C VAL A 55 -14.21 -5.52 6.76
N GLU A 56 -15.50 -5.26 6.61
CA GLU A 56 -15.99 -4.41 5.52
C GLU A 56 -15.25 -3.07 5.48
N SER A 57 -14.67 -2.72 4.33
CA SER A 57 -13.86 -1.53 4.14
C SER A 57 -14.21 -0.79 2.86
N ASN A 58 -14.21 0.54 2.91
CA ASN A 58 -14.40 1.40 1.74
C ASN A 58 -13.11 1.64 0.95
N ARG A 59 -11.94 1.22 1.46
CA ARG A 59 -10.65 1.54 0.85
C ARG A 59 -10.51 1.01 -0.60
N LEU A 60 -10.99 -0.21 -0.84
CA LEU A 60 -10.97 -0.79 -2.18
C LEU A 60 -11.90 -0.02 -3.14
N ASN A 61 -13.08 0.36 -2.67
CA ASN A 61 -14.03 1.16 -3.47
C ASN A 61 -13.41 2.53 -3.80
N GLU A 62 -12.76 3.16 -2.84
CA GLU A 62 -12.03 4.43 -3.05
C GLU A 62 -10.92 4.28 -4.07
N LEU A 63 -10.09 3.22 -3.99
CA LEU A 63 -9.09 2.94 -5.01
C LEU A 63 -9.74 2.85 -6.39
N MET A 64 -10.84 2.08 -6.52
CA MET A 64 -11.50 1.88 -7.81
C MET A 64 -12.08 3.17 -8.37
N SER A 65 -12.59 4.07 -7.52
CA SER A 65 -13.04 5.41 -7.91
C SER A 65 -11.89 6.27 -8.42
N VAL A 66 -10.78 6.32 -7.68
CA VAL A 66 -9.58 7.07 -8.10
C VAL A 66 -9.03 6.57 -9.44
N LEU A 67 -9.07 5.24 -9.68
CA LEU A 67 -8.62 4.67 -10.95
C LEU A 67 -9.52 5.01 -12.14
N GLU A 68 -10.82 5.28 -11.91
CA GLU A 68 -11.73 5.78 -12.95
C GLU A 68 -11.37 7.19 -13.42
N ASP A 69 -10.95 8.03 -12.48
CA ASP A 69 -10.58 9.42 -12.74
C ASP A 69 -9.10 9.58 -13.17
N THR A 70 -8.36 8.48 -13.29
CA THR A 70 -6.93 8.50 -13.59
C THR A 70 -6.66 7.98 -15.00
N ASP A 71 -5.92 8.74 -15.79
CA ASP A 71 -5.48 8.34 -17.12
C ASP A 71 -4.06 7.74 -17.09
N GLY A 72 -3.79 6.89 -18.10
CA GLY A 72 -2.46 6.31 -18.31
C GLY A 72 -2.14 5.13 -17.41
N LYS A 73 -0.84 4.87 -17.23
CA LYS A 73 -0.35 3.74 -16.45
C LYS A 73 -0.17 4.12 -14.99
N VAL A 74 -0.57 3.20 -14.10
CA VAL A 74 -0.63 3.43 -12.65
C VAL A 74 0.17 2.35 -11.92
N ILE A 75 0.98 2.79 -10.95
CA ILE A 75 1.61 1.92 -9.95
C ILE A 75 0.73 1.94 -8.71
N ILE A 76 0.41 0.78 -8.16
CA ILE A 76 -0.36 0.63 -6.92
C ILE A 76 0.51 -0.09 -5.90
N TRP A 77 0.91 0.61 -4.85
CA TRP A 77 1.66 0.06 -3.74
C TRP A 77 0.74 -0.30 -2.57
N ALA A 78 0.76 -1.56 -2.16
CA ALA A 78 0.04 -2.05 -0.99
C ALA A 78 1.00 -2.75 -0.02
N ASN A 79 0.88 -2.45 1.25
CA ASN A 79 1.83 -2.92 2.27
C ASN A 79 1.65 -4.41 2.64
N TYR A 80 0.47 -4.97 2.32
CA TYR A 80 0.08 -6.33 2.70
C TYR A 80 -0.31 -7.18 1.49
N GLN A 81 0.07 -8.47 1.52
CA GLN A 81 -0.23 -9.42 0.45
C GLN A 81 -1.74 -9.62 0.24
N MET A 82 -2.53 -9.59 1.33
CA MET A 82 -3.98 -9.68 1.22
C MET A 82 -4.57 -8.53 0.41
N SER A 83 -4.11 -7.30 0.68
CA SER A 83 -4.54 -6.13 -0.08
C SER A 83 -4.15 -6.25 -1.57
N VAL A 84 -2.95 -6.77 -1.87
CA VAL A 84 -2.54 -7.06 -3.26
C VAL A 84 -3.53 -8.02 -3.92
N SER A 85 -3.89 -9.11 -3.25
CA SER A 85 -4.83 -10.10 -3.78
C SER A 85 -6.23 -9.54 -4.01
N GLU A 86 -6.74 -8.72 -3.10
CA GLU A 86 -8.04 -8.05 -3.24
C GLU A 86 -8.06 -7.07 -4.41
N ILE A 87 -7.00 -6.27 -4.56
CA ILE A 87 -6.85 -5.33 -5.66
C ILE A 87 -6.82 -6.09 -7.00
N MET A 88 -6.05 -7.19 -7.08
CA MET A 88 -5.99 -8.02 -8.29
C MET A 88 -7.36 -8.57 -8.68
N GLN A 89 -8.14 -9.06 -7.73
CA GLN A 89 -9.51 -9.55 -7.98
C GLN A 89 -10.42 -8.44 -8.48
N ALA A 90 -10.37 -7.26 -7.87
CA ALA A 90 -11.16 -6.10 -8.29
C ALA A 90 -10.79 -5.62 -9.69
N LEU A 91 -9.50 -5.53 -10.01
CA LEU A 91 -9.02 -5.15 -11.35
C LEU A 91 -9.41 -6.19 -12.40
N THR A 92 -9.30 -7.48 -12.08
CA THR A 92 -9.74 -8.57 -13.00
C THR A 92 -11.22 -8.41 -13.33
N LYS A 93 -12.05 -8.15 -12.32
CA LYS A 93 -13.51 -8.01 -12.49
C LYS A 93 -13.88 -6.79 -13.34
N LYS A 94 -13.17 -5.66 -13.16
CA LYS A 94 -13.54 -4.39 -13.80
C LYS A 94 -12.83 -4.15 -15.12
N TYR A 95 -11.56 -4.49 -15.22
CA TYR A 95 -10.70 -4.16 -16.36
C TYR A 95 -10.16 -5.39 -17.11
N GLY A 96 -10.42 -6.60 -16.58
CA GLY A 96 -9.92 -7.85 -17.17
C GLY A 96 -8.52 -8.24 -16.68
N ALA A 97 -8.19 -9.53 -16.77
CA ALA A 97 -6.93 -10.10 -16.27
C ALA A 97 -5.68 -9.57 -17.00
N ASN A 98 -5.79 -9.08 -18.23
CA ASN A 98 -4.67 -8.55 -19.00
C ASN A 98 -4.32 -7.10 -18.64
N SER A 99 -5.20 -6.40 -17.91
CA SER A 99 -5.04 -4.99 -17.56
C SER A 99 -3.92 -4.71 -16.57
N PHE A 100 -3.40 -5.73 -15.89
CA PHE A 100 -2.39 -5.56 -14.86
C PHE A 100 -1.34 -6.67 -14.83
N VAL A 101 -0.26 -6.37 -14.15
CA VAL A 101 0.75 -7.32 -13.67
C VAL A 101 1.00 -7.09 -12.18
N HIS A 102 1.63 -8.04 -11.53
CA HIS A 102 1.95 -7.92 -10.11
C HIS A 102 3.45 -8.07 -9.84
N TYR A 103 3.94 -7.40 -8.79
CA TYR A 103 5.34 -7.43 -8.38
C TYR A 103 5.46 -7.40 -6.85
N TYR A 104 5.38 -8.57 -6.22
CA TYR A 104 5.43 -8.71 -4.77
C TYR A 104 6.09 -10.05 -4.38
N GLY A 105 6.12 -10.39 -3.08
CA GLY A 105 6.85 -11.55 -2.58
C GLY A 105 6.47 -12.90 -3.20
N LEU A 106 5.21 -13.07 -3.61
CA LEU A 106 4.73 -14.29 -4.27
C LEU A 106 4.88 -14.28 -5.80
N THR A 107 5.35 -13.19 -6.40
CA THR A 107 5.65 -13.16 -7.85
C THR A 107 6.88 -14.03 -8.13
N PRO A 108 6.75 -15.08 -8.98
CA PRO A 108 7.88 -15.91 -9.35
C PRO A 108 9.03 -15.08 -9.92
N GLN A 109 10.25 -15.45 -9.57
CA GLN A 109 11.42 -14.66 -9.96
C GLN A 109 11.63 -14.63 -11.47
N GLU A 110 11.33 -15.72 -12.15
CA GLU A 110 11.35 -15.88 -13.61
C GLU A 110 10.39 -14.94 -14.33
N ASP A 111 9.21 -14.66 -13.76
CA ASP A 111 8.18 -13.82 -14.38
C ASP A 111 8.43 -12.31 -14.18
N ARG A 112 9.25 -11.94 -13.23
CA ARG A 112 9.40 -10.52 -12.79
C ARG A 112 9.82 -9.59 -13.92
N GLN A 113 10.78 -10.00 -14.75
CA GLN A 113 11.27 -9.19 -15.86
C GLN A 113 10.24 -9.08 -16.97
N ASP A 114 9.49 -10.15 -17.24
CA ASP A 114 8.43 -10.15 -18.24
C ASP A 114 7.26 -9.28 -17.83
N TYR A 115 6.90 -9.28 -16.55
CA TYR A 115 5.86 -8.41 -16.01
C TYR A 115 6.25 -6.92 -16.09
N ILE A 116 7.52 -6.59 -15.79
CA ILE A 116 8.02 -5.22 -15.98
C ILE A 116 7.96 -4.83 -17.47
N ARG A 117 8.43 -5.69 -18.38
CA ARG A 117 8.38 -5.43 -19.82
C ARG A 117 6.95 -5.27 -20.31
N LYS A 118 6.02 -6.13 -19.86
CA LYS A 118 4.60 -6.02 -20.19
C LYS A 118 4.03 -4.69 -19.71
N PHE A 119 4.26 -4.31 -18.46
CA PHE A 119 3.80 -3.01 -17.95
C PHE A 119 4.37 -1.84 -18.75
N GLN A 120 5.64 -1.87 -19.11
CA GLN A 120 6.28 -0.77 -19.84
C GLN A 120 5.78 -0.66 -21.31
N ASN A 121 5.55 -1.77 -21.99
CA ASN A 121 5.39 -1.77 -23.47
C ASN A 121 3.97 -2.11 -23.94
N ASP A 122 3.17 -2.83 -23.18
CA ASP A 122 1.84 -3.24 -23.55
C ASP A 122 0.81 -2.14 -23.19
N PRO A 123 0.14 -1.50 -24.15
CA PRO A 123 -0.86 -0.46 -23.88
C PRO A 123 -2.07 -0.98 -23.09
N GLU A 124 -2.42 -2.26 -23.20
CA GLU A 124 -3.53 -2.86 -22.47
C GLU A 124 -3.18 -3.11 -20.99
N CYS A 125 -1.90 -3.32 -20.67
CA CYS A 125 -1.41 -3.49 -19.30
C CYS A 125 -1.30 -2.13 -18.61
N ARG A 126 -2.37 -1.66 -18.02
CA ARG A 126 -2.47 -0.34 -17.41
C ARG A 126 -1.92 -0.27 -16.00
N PHE A 127 -1.97 -1.37 -15.24
CA PHE A 127 -1.65 -1.36 -13.81
C PHE A 127 -0.47 -2.28 -13.47
N ILE A 128 0.35 -1.86 -12.51
CA ILE A 128 1.26 -2.74 -11.79
C ILE A 128 0.99 -2.63 -10.30
N ILE A 129 0.80 -3.78 -9.63
CA ILE A 129 0.49 -3.86 -8.21
C ILE A 129 1.67 -4.52 -7.50
N GLY A 130 2.12 -3.95 -6.40
CA GLY A 130 3.23 -4.53 -5.66
C GLY A 130 3.30 -4.08 -4.21
N THR A 131 4.33 -4.58 -3.53
CA THR A 131 4.69 -4.10 -2.20
C THR A 131 5.92 -3.19 -2.29
N PRO A 132 5.99 -2.09 -1.51
CA PRO A 132 7.16 -1.20 -1.53
C PRO A 132 8.49 -1.93 -1.24
N GLN A 133 8.45 -3.00 -0.44
CA GLN A 133 9.63 -3.82 -0.13
C GLN A 133 10.22 -4.49 -1.36
N THR A 134 9.38 -5.03 -2.26
CA THR A 134 9.85 -5.67 -3.49
C THR A 134 10.21 -4.66 -4.57
N GLY A 135 9.58 -3.50 -4.58
CA GLY A 135 9.92 -2.37 -5.46
C GLY A 135 11.35 -1.84 -5.26
N GLY A 136 12.02 -2.16 -4.14
CA GLY A 136 13.39 -1.75 -3.83
C GLY A 136 14.47 -2.30 -4.77
N TYR A 137 14.19 -3.31 -5.59
CA TYR A 137 15.19 -4.00 -6.44
C TYR A 137 15.45 -3.35 -7.81
N GLY A 138 15.59 -2.03 -7.87
CA GLY A 138 16.14 -1.34 -9.06
C GLY A 138 15.28 -1.39 -10.33
N ILE A 139 13.99 -1.75 -10.22
CA ILE A 139 13.07 -1.78 -11.36
C ILE A 139 12.78 -0.37 -11.88
N THR A 140 12.53 -0.27 -13.17
CA THR A 140 12.18 1.00 -13.84
C THR A 140 10.75 0.94 -14.34
N LEU A 141 9.91 1.90 -13.92
CA LEU A 141 8.48 1.96 -14.22
C LEU A 141 8.09 3.35 -14.77
N THR A 142 8.93 3.92 -15.63
CA THR A 142 8.80 5.29 -16.15
C THR A 142 7.63 5.52 -17.10
N GLN A 143 6.91 4.48 -17.50
CA GLN A 143 5.66 4.63 -18.23
C GLN A 143 4.48 5.03 -17.34
N ALA A 144 4.61 4.83 -16.02
CA ALA A 144 3.61 5.30 -15.07
C ALA A 144 3.70 6.82 -14.90
N ASN A 145 2.54 7.45 -14.86
CA ASN A 145 2.38 8.87 -14.52
C ASN A 145 1.59 9.07 -13.21
N THR A 146 1.11 7.99 -12.60
CA THR A 146 0.43 8.00 -11.32
C THR A 146 0.94 6.86 -10.44
N VAL A 147 1.18 7.18 -9.18
CA VAL A 147 1.55 6.21 -8.13
C VAL A 147 0.56 6.33 -6.99
N ILE A 148 -0.14 5.25 -6.69
CA ILE A 148 -1.13 5.20 -5.62
C ILE A 148 -0.60 4.34 -4.49
N TYR A 149 -0.53 4.90 -3.30
CA TYR A 149 -0.27 4.15 -2.07
C TYR A 149 -1.61 3.75 -1.46
N TYR A 150 -2.00 2.51 -1.72
CA TYR A 150 -3.18 1.89 -1.11
C TYR A 150 -3.03 1.81 0.41
N SER A 151 -1.81 1.54 0.88
CA SER A 151 -1.42 1.62 2.28
C SER A 151 0.07 1.96 2.40
N ASN A 152 0.43 2.75 3.42
CA ASN A 152 1.79 3.18 3.70
C ASN A 152 2.39 2.45 4.90
N GLY A 153 3.70 2.18 4.88
CA GLY A 153 4.47 1.78 6.04
C GLY A 153 5.23 2.97 6.65
N TYR A 154 5.83 2.77 7.83
CA TYR A 154 6.67 3.79 8.51
C TYR A 154 8.08 3.95 7.94
N ASP A 155 8.46 3.12 6.96
CA ASP A 155 9.81 3.07 6.40
C ASP A 155 9.97 4.11 5.28
N LEU A 156 10.62 5.23 5.60
CA LEU A 156 10.85 6.30 4.64
C LEU A 156 11.74 5.86 3.48
N GLU A 157 12.76 5.04 3.75
CA GLU A 157 13.66 4.59 2.69
C GLU A 157 12.92 3.80 1.63
N LYS A 158 12.06 2.86 2.05
CA LYS A 158 11.20 2.10 1.13
C LYS A 158 10.21 2.99 0.40
N ARG A 159 9.66 4.01 1.07
CA ARG A 159 8.78 5.00 0.43
C ARG A 159 9.52 5.73 -0.69
N LEU A 160 10.67 6.33 -0.42
CA LEU A 160 11.47 7.07 -1.40
C LEU A 160 11.95 6.16 -2.53
N GLN A 161 12.43 4.94 -2.21
CA GLN A 161 12.81 3.97 -3.23
C GLN A 161 11.65 3.59 -4.15
N SER A 162 10.43 3.45 -3.62
CA SER A 162 9.25 3.14 -4.43
C SER A 162 8.78 4.31 -5.29
N GLU A 163 8.95 5.55 -4.85
CA GLU A 163 8.71 6.76 -5.65
C GLU A 163 9.69 6.85 -6.82
N ASP A 164 10.96 6.54 -6.58
CA ASP A 164 12.04 6.52 -7.57
C ASP A 164 11.81 5.53 -8.73
N ARG A 165 10.86 4.60 -8.62
CA ARG A 165 10.52 3.67 -9.72
C ARG A 165 9.82 4.38 -10.87
N ALA A 166 8.98 5.35 -10.58
CA ALA A 166 8.31 6.18 -11.58
C ALA A 166 9.10 7.45 -11.91
N HIS A 167 9.69 8.10 -10.89
CA HIS A 167 10.48 9.32 -11.04
C HIS A 167 11.97 8.99 -11.24
N ARG A 168 12.33 8.62 -12.46
CA ARG A 168 13.68 8.20 -12.84
C ARG A 168 14.07 8.76 -14.19
N ILE A 169 15.38 8.70 -14.53
CA ILE A 169 15.90 9.07 -15.86
C ILE A 169 15.09 8.33 -16.94
N GLY A 170 14.51 9.10 -17.86
CA GLY A 170 13.60 8.60 -18.90
C GLY A 170 12.13 8.92 -18.66
N GLN A 171 11.74 9.42 -17.48
CA GLN A 171 10.40 9.94 -17.23
C GLN A 171 10.18 11.26 -18.00
N LYS A 172 9.14 11.29 -18.83
CA LYS A 172 8.79 12.45 -19.67
C LYS A 172 7.51 13.16 -19.21
N LYS A 173 6.84 12.63 -18.19
CA LYS A 173 5.57 13.15 -17.68
C LYS A 173 5.70 13.55 -16.22
N THR A 174 4.85 14.47 -15.77
CA THR A 174 4.66 14.70 -14.34
C THR A 174 4.11 13.45 -13.68
N VAL A 175 4.70 13.05 -12.56
CA VAL A 175 4.23 11.91 -11.77
C VAL A 175 3.38 12.42 -10.61
N THR A 176 2.15 11.93 -10.53
CA THR A 176 1.22 12.24 -9.43
C THR A 176 1.30 11.14 -8.39
N TYR A 177 1.45 11.51 -7.12
CA TYR A 177 1.45 10.59 -5.99
C TYR A 177 0.18 10.78 -5.18
N ILE A 178 -0.54 9.69 -4.92
CA ILE A 178 -1.81 9.66 -4.20
C ILE A 178 -1.68 8.71 -3.01
N ASP A 179 -1.97 9.20 -1.81
CA ASP A 179 -2.03 8.39 -0.60
C ASP A 179 -3.50 8.16 -0.21
N LEU A 180 -3.95 6.90 -0.14
CA LEU A 180 -5.25 6.55 0.43
C LEU A 180 -5.13 6.48 1.95
N ILE A 181 -5.88 7.32 2.64
CA ILE A 181 -5.79 7.50 4.10
C ILE A 181 -7.17 7.31 4.70
N ALA A 182 -7.28 6.47 5.73
CA ALA A 182 -8.46 6.41 6.57
C ALA A 182 -8.38 7.53 7.63
N GLU A 183 -9.31 8.46 7.59
CA GLU A 183 -9.40 9.59 8.50
C GLU A 183 -9.54 9.16 9.97
N ASP A 184 -8.94 9.92 10.90
CA ASP A 184 -8.91 9.68 12.35
C ASP A 184 -8.23 8.33 12.75
N THR A 185 -7.29 7.84 11.95
CA THR A 185 -6.62 6.56 12.20
C THR A 185 -5.11 6.65 12.22
N ILE A 186 -4.50 5.46 12.41
CA ILE A 186 -3.05 5.28 12.32
C ILE A 186 -2.47 5.68 10.96
N ASP A 187 -3.26 5.65 9.88
CA ASP A 187 -2.82 6.02 8.54
C ASP A 187 -2.33 7.47 8.48
N GLU A 188 -3.07 8.40 9.13
CA GLU A 188 -2.64 9.79 9.23
C GLU A 188 -1.31 9.93 9.95
N LYS A 189 -1.12 9.17 11.04
CA LYS A 189 0.14 9.19 11.79
C LYS A 189 1.31 8.65 10.99
N ILE A 190 1.08 7.62 10.17
CA ILE A 190 2.09 7.08 9.26
C ILE A 190 2.51 8.14 8.23
N VAL A 191 1.54 8.76 7.55
CA VAL A 191 1.82 9.77 6.51
C VAL A 191 2.46 11.03 7.12
N GLU A 192 2.00 11.48 8.28
CA GLU A 192 2.61 12.59 9.03
C GLU A 192 4.07 12.30 9.37
N ALA A 193 4.38 11.09 9.87
CA ALA A 193 5.72 10.66 10.20
C ALA A 193 6.64 10.61 8.96
N LEU A 194 6.14 10.11 7.82
CA LEU A 194 6.86 10.10 6.57
C LEU A 194 7.19 11.52 6.09
N ARG A 195 6.21 12.43 6.10
CA ARG A 195 6.39 13.84 5.71
C ARG A 195 7.42 14.56 6.59
N LYS A 196 7.37 14.38 7.90
CA LYS A 196 8.39 14.94 8.83
C LYS A 196 9.79 14.45 8.52
N LYS A 197 9.95 13.14 8.25
CA LYS A 197 11.25 12.56 7.88
C LYS A 197 11.77 13.10 6.55
N ILE A 198 10.90 13.30 5.55
CA ILE A 198 11.27 13.90 4.25
C ILE A 198 11.78 15.33 4.46
N ASN A 199 11.09 16.15 5.24
CA ASN A 199 11.50 17.53 5.51
C ASN A 199 12.90 17.58 6.17
N ILE A 200 13.13 16.76 7.19
CA ILE A 200 14.45 16.69 7.85
C ILE A 200 15.55 16.27 6.83
N ALA A 201 15.28 15.28 5.98
CA ALA A 201 16.24 14.82 4.98
C ALA A 201 16.53 15.87 3.89
N SER A 202 15.61 16.80 3.65
CA SER A 202 15.80 17.88 2.65
C SER A 202 16.54 19.12 3.21
N GLU A 203 16.71 19.20 4.55
CA GLU A 203 17.41 20.30 5.23
C GLU A 203 18.91 20.00 5.47
N VAL A 204 19.36 18.78 5.15
CA VAL A 204 20.75 18.31 5.27
C VAL A 204 21.41 18.26 3.90
#